data_2809eb8a1f94316fea7fd7977691bad9
#
_entry.id   2809eb8a1f94316fea7fd7977691bad9
#
_cell.length_a   1.000
_cell.length_b   1.000
_cell.length_c   1.000
_cell.angle_alpha   90.00
_cell.angle_beta   90.00
_cell.angle_gamma   90.00
#
_symmetry.space_group_name_H-M   'P 1'
#
loop_
_entity.id
_entity.type
_entity.pdbx_description
1 polymer ?
#
loop_
_entity_poly.entity_id
_entity_poly.type
_entity_poly.pdbx_seq_one_letter_code
_entity_poly.pdbx_strand_id
1 'polypeptide(L)'
;MPKGDKRRVKLTDIAARTGFTVGTISKALQNKEGISQETRESIMKAAKEIGYIANSQAGGLRSGSSKTIAIIVSDIANPLFAIEIKICVEELEKHGYRAIVMGTEERPEREEQAVISALNKNVDGVLLCPTQKSMDGIRLLQQNGMPFVLMGRRFEDLDADYVVCDDEKGGYLAGDYLAKLGHRRILVITAGPYISSSRERLSGFRRAMEEHGVPLDPALILQSNASAHDSNRMIDELLQSGPDFTAIFAFSDYIAWEVIYALNRHGLQVPGDISVVGFDDVQSHMCFPPPLTTVHFPKRTISTKSVELLLERIRRGDENPTHLVLDSHLVVRETAAPPRA
;
A
#
# COMPACT_ATOMS: atom_id res chain seq x y z
N MET A 1 -30.48 4.45 -37.60
CA MET A 1 -30.79 3.31 -36.70
C MET A 1 -31.15 3.86 -35.34
N PRO A 2 -32.33 3.57 -34.76
CA PRO A 2 -32.68 4.10 -33.45
C PRO A 2 -31.73 3.52 -32.39
N LYS A 3 -31.22 4.37 -31.50
CA LYS A 3 -30.44 3.97 -30.31
C LYS A 3 -31.34 3.10 -29.44
N GLY A 4 -31.12 1.78 -29.43
CA GLY A 4 -31.80 0.86 -28.52
C GLY A 4 -31.48 1.27 -27.08
N ASP A 5 -32.49 1.51 -26.31
CA ASP A 5 -32.46 1.82 -24.88
C ASP A 5 -31.77 0.65 -24.17
N LYS A 6 -30.48 0.85 -23.80
CA LYS A 6 -29.68 -0.14 -23.06
C LYS A 6 -30.13 -0.16 -21.59
N ARG A 7 -31.38 -0.55 -21.37
CA ARG A 7 -31.94 -0.72 -20.02
C ARG A 7 -31.21 -1.89 -19.33
N ARG A 8 -30.74 -1.64 -18.11
CA ARG A 8 -30.17 -2.69 -17.24
C ARG A 8 -31.22 -3.76 -16.99
N VAL A 9 -30.87 -5.03 -17.22
CA VAL A 9 -31.74 -6.19 -16.97
C VAL A 9 -32.12 -6.25 -15.49
N LYS A 10 -33.42 -6.46 -15.18
CA LYS A 10 -33.98 -6.50 -13.82
C LYS A 10 -34.51 -7.89 -13.48
N LEU A 11 -34.78 -8.13 -12.19
CA LEU A 11 -35.43 -9.38 -11.73
C LEU A 11 -36.79 -9.61 -12.41
N THR A 12 -37.52 -8.54 -12.76
CA THR A 12 -38.78 -8.58 -13.50
C THR A 12 -38.62 -9.19 -14.90
N ASP A 13 -37.46 -9.02 -15.53
CA ASP A 13 -37.22 -9.56 -16.86
C ASP A 13 -36.97 -11.08 -16.81
N ILE A 14 -36.35 -11.56 -15.70
CA ILE A 14 -36.25 -13.00 -15.42
C ILE A 14 -37.65 -13.57 -15.14
N ALA A 15 -38.47 -12.84 -14.34
CA ALA A 15 -39.84 -13.27 -14.03
C ALA A 15 -40.70 -13.43 -15.29
N ALA A 16 -40.63 -12.46 -16.22
CA ALA A 16 -41.32 -12.53 -17.52
C ALA A 16 -40.90 -13.74 -18.35
N ARG A 17 -39.61 -14.16 -18.25
CA ARG A 17 -39.09 -15.27 -19.06
C ARG A 17 -39.36 -16.65 -18.44
N THR A 18 -39.39 -16.73 -17.10
CA THR A 18 -39.46 -18.01 -16.37
C THR A 18 -40.82 -18.32 -15.78
N GLY A 19 -41.71 -17.31 -15.67
CA GLY A 19 -42.98 -17.43 -15.02
C GLY A 19 -42.96 -17.46 -13.48
N PHE A 20 -41.76 -17.40 -12.88
CA PHE A 20 -41.63 -17.39 -11.42
C PHE A 20 -41.79 -15.97 -10.86
N THR A 21 -42.22 -15.89 -9.61
CA THR A 21 -42.33 -14.59 -8.93
C THR A 21 -40.95 -13.99 -8.66
N VAL A 22 -40.88 -12.66 -8.58
CA VAL A 22 -39.63 -11.94 -8.25
C VAL A 22 -39.06 -12.43 -6.90
N GLY A 23 -39.88 -12.78 -5.95
CA GLY A 23 -39.51 -13.32 -4.64
C GLY A 23 -38.82 -14.70 -4.77
N THR A 24 -39.41 -15.60 -5.60
CA THR A 24 -38.83 -16.93 -5.89
C THR A 24 -37.47 -16.78 -6.61
N ILE A 25 -37.39 -15.91 -7.60
CA ILE A 25 -36.16 -15.62 -8.34
C ILE A 25 -35.07 -15.08 -7.40
N SER A 26 -35.40 -14.11 -6.54
CA SER A 26 -34.46 -13.54 -5.57
C SER A 26 -33.92 -14.60 -4.62
N LYS A 27 -34.78 -15.51 -4.11
CA LYS A 27 -34.36 -16.62 -3.24
C LYS A 27 -33.45 -17.61 -3.97
N ALA A 28 -33.80 -17.97 -5.23
CA ALA A 28 -33.04 -18.90 -6.04
C ALA A 28 -31.61 -18.34 -6.35
N LEU A 29 -31.49 -17.07 -6.74
CA LEU A 29 -30.24 -16.39 -7.04
C LEU A 29 -29.35 -16.19 -5.80
N GLN A 30 -29.96 -16.11 -4.59
CA GLN A 30 -29.27 -16.00 -3.31
C GLN A 30 -28.95 -17.37 -2.66
N ASN A 31 -29.21 -18.44 -3.33
CA ASN A 31 -29.02 -19.82 -2.82
C ASN A 31 -29.75 -20.11 -1.49
N LYS A 32 -30.90 -19.46 -1.23
CA LYS A 32 -31.70 -19.67 -0.02
C LYS A 32 -32.47 -20.99 -0.07
N GLU A 33 -32.79 -21.52 1.10
CA GLU A 33 -33.64 -22.71 1.26
C GLU A 33 -35.07 -22.47 0.78
N GLY A 34 -35.79 -23.57 0.51
CA GLY A 34 -37.19 -23.52 0.08
C GLY A 34 -37.38 -23.36 -1.45
N ILE A 35 -36.34 -23.54 -2.25
CA ILE A 35 -36.40 -23.59 -3.71
C ILE A 35 -35.82 -24.92 -4.18
N SER A 36 -36.57 -25.67 -5.01
CA SER A 36 -36.08 -26.93 -5.59
C SER A 36 -34.85 -26.72 -6.46
N GLN A 37 -34.00 -27.72 -6.56
CA GLN A 37 -32.79 -27.67 -7.40
C GLN A 37 -33.13 -27.38 -8.87
N GLU A 38 -34.15 -28.03 -9.41
CA GLU A 38 -34.63 -27.82 -10.78
C GLU A 38 -35.07 -26.36 -11.03
N THR A 39 -35.86 -25.79 -10.11
CA THR A 39 -36.31 -24.39 -10.20
C THR A 39 -35.11 -23.44 -10.15
N ARG A 40 -34.13 -23.72 -9.29
CA ARG A 40 -32.91 -22.93 -9.17
C ARG A 40 -32.11 -22.94 -10.46
N GLU A 41 -31.88 -24.11 -11.05
CA GLU A 41 -31.14 -24.27 -12.29
C GLU A 41 -31.84 -23.56 -13.46
N SER A 42 -33.17 -23.67 -13.55
CA SER A 42 -33.97 -22.97 -14.56
C SER A 42 -33.82 -21.44 -14.44
N ILE A 43 -33.90 -20.90 -13.23
CA ILE A 43 -33.74 -19.45 -12.98
C ILE A 43 -32.32 -18.99 -13.28
N MET A 44 -31.30 -19.75 -12.86
CA MET A 44 -29.89 -19.43 -13.10
C MET A 44 -29.58 -19.43 -14.61
N LYS A 45 -30.12 -20.40 -15.36
CA LYS A 45 -29.97 -20.47 -16.80
C LYS A 45 -30.61 -19.26 -17.48
N ALA A 46 -31.84 -18.94 -17.15
CA ALA A 46 -32.54 -17.78 -17.70
C ALA A 46 -31.82 -16.47 -17.40
N ALA A 47 -31.34 -16.28 -16.15
CA ALA A 47 -30.56 -15.12 -15.74
C ALA A 47 -29.27 -14.95 -16.57
N LYS A 48 -28.55 -16.07 -16.80
CA LYS A 48 -27.33 -16.08 -17.62
C LYS A 48 -27.62 -15.73 -19.08
N GLU A 49 -28.69 -16.30 -19.64
CA GLU A 49 -29.07 -16.07 -21.06
C GLU A 49 -29.44 -14.61 -21.35
N ILE A 50 -30.10 -13.92 -20.42
CA ILE A 50 -30.46 -12.49 -20.59
C ILE A 50 -29.38 -11.52 -20.07
N GLY A 51 -28.25 -12.04 -19.58
CA GLY A 51 -27.17 -11.20 -19.05
C GLY A 51 -27.53 -10.49 -17.74
N TYR A 52 -28.39 -11.09 -16.91
CA TYR A 52 -28.73 -10.52 -15.61
C TYR A 52 -27.52 -10.61 -14.66
N ILE A 53 -27.13 -9.45 -14.14
CA ILE A 53 -26.12 -9.33 -13.08
C ILE A 53 -26.84 -8.91 -11.81
N ALA A 54 -26.77 -9.75 -10.78
CA ALA A 54 -27.36 -9.44 -9.48
C ALA A 54 -26.80 -8.11 -8.93
N ASN A 55 -27.68 -7.24 -8.46
CA ASN A 55 -27.25 -6.02 -7.81
C ASN A 55 -26.77 -6.36 -6.39
N SER A 56 -25.45 -6.45 -6.20
CA SER A 56 -24.81 -6.73 -4.93
C SER A 56 -25.17 -5.69 -3.84
N GLN A 57 -25.39 -4.43 -4.24
CA GLN A 57 -25.82 -3.37 -3.31
C GLN A 57 -27.20 -3.64 -2.70
N ALA A 58 -28.16 -4.15 -3.49
CA ALA A 58 -29.49 -4.51 -2.98
C ALA A 58 -29.44 -5.78 -2.10
N GLY A 59 -28.48 -6.65 -2.31
CA GLY A 59 -28.20 -7.81 -1.47
C GLY A 59 -27.51 -7.40 -0.16
N GLY A 60 -26.54 -6.53 -0.22
CA GLY A 60 -25.77 -6.01 0.92
C GLY A 60 -26.65 -5.24 1.93
N LEU A 61 -27.58 -4.41 1.45
CA LEU A 61 -28.57 -3.72 2.30
C LEU A 61 -29.46 -4.67 3.12
N ARG A 62 -29.66 -5.92 2.66
CA ARG A 62 -30.44 -6.92 3.41
C ARG A 62 -29.61 -7.82 4.30
N SER A 63 -28.35 -8.05 3.96
CA SER A 63 -27.41 -8.89 4.72
C SER A 63 -26.58 -8.10 5.73
N GLY A 64 -26.60 -6.76 5.67
CA GLY A 64 -25.74 -5.89 6.47
C GLY A 64 -24.27 -5.94 6.09
N SER A 65 -23.87 -6.60 4.97
CA SER A 65 -22.49 -6.70 4.51
C SER A 65 -22.40 -6.62 2.99
N SER A 66 -21.54 -5.75 2.48
CA SER A 66 -21.29 -5.58 1.05
C SER A 66 -20.29 -6.59 0.48
N LYS A 67 -19.57 -7.31 1.35
CA LYS A 67 -18.43 -8.15 1.02
C LYS A 67 -17.37 -7.40 0.21
N THR A 68 -17.18 -6.12 0.55
CA THR A 68 -16.25 -5.23 -0.14
C THR A 68 -15.38 -4.51 0.88
N ILE A 69 -14.08 -4.47 0.66
CA ILE A 69 -13.09 -3.73 1.44
C ILE A 69 -12.49 -2.63 0.58
N ALA A 70 -12.30 -1.44 1.14
CA ALA A 70 -11.52 -0.39 0.50
C ALA A 70 -10.04 -0.55 0.88
N ILE A 71 -9.16 -0.47 -0.12
CA ILE A 71 -7.70 -0.39 0.08
C ILE A 71 -7.28 1.00 -0.41
N ILE A 72 -6.86 1.84 0.53
CA ILE A 72 -6.46 3.23 0.26
C ILE A 72 -4.95 3.34 0.49
N VAL A 73 -4.21 3.66 -0.57
CA VAL A 73 -2.74 3.76 -0.56
C VAL A 73 -2.29 5.11 -1.10
N SER A 74 -1.04 5.48 -0.84
CA SER A 74 -0.54 6.78 -1.30
C SER A 74 -0.33 6.83 -2.81
N ASP A 75 0.32 5.83 -3.41
CA ASP A 75 0.60 5.81 -4.87
C ASP A 75 0.45 4.40 -5.44
N ILE A 76 -0.54 4.22 -6.30
CA ILE A 76 -0.81 2.93 -6.96
C ILE A 76 0.31 2.56 -7.96
N ALA A 77 1.05 3.55 -8.47
CA ALA A 77 2.16 3.32 -9.42
C ALA A 77 3.46 2.89 -8.72
N ASN A 78 3.59 3.13 -7.42
CA ASN A 78 4.75 2.66 -6.66
C ASN A 78 4.71 1.13 -6.52
N PRO A 79 5.75 0.40 -6.94
CA PRO A 79 5.80 -1.05 -6.92
C PRO A 79 5.54 -1.68 -5.54
N LEU A 80 5.94 -1.03 -4.44
CA LEU A 80 5.65 -1.50 -3.09
C LEU A 80 4.15 -1.66 -2.88
N PHE A 81 3.39 -0.57 -3.12
CA PHE A 81 1.93 -0.59 -2.92
C PHE A 81 1.24 -1.53 -3.91
N ALA A 82 1.73 -1.64 -5.16
CA ALA A 82 1.18 -2.59 -6.12
C ALA A 82 1.29 -4.05 -5.64
N ILE A 83 2.43 -4.41 -5.02
CA ILE A 83 2.65 -5.73 -4.44
C ILE A 83 1.73 -5.94 -3.22
N GLU A 84 1.65 -4.96 -2.31
CA GLU A 84 0.79 -5.03 -1.13
C GLU A 84 -0.69 -5.16 -1.51
N ILE A 85 -1.18 -4.35 -2.46
CA ILE A 85 -2.54 -4.44 -3.01
C ILE A 85 -2.83 -5.84 -3.53
N LYS A 86 -1.91 -6.40 -4.34
CA LYS A 86 -2.06 -7.75 -4.88
C LYS A 86 -2.22 -8.78 -3.77
N ILE A 87 -1.38 -8.72 -2.75
CA ILE A 87 -1.42 -9.66 -1.62
C ILE A 87 -2.72 -9.49 -0.82
N CYS A 88 -3.13 -8.24 -0.54
CA CYS A 88 -4.39 -7.96 0.14
C CYS A 88 -5.59 -8.51 -0.65
N VAL A 89 -5.62 -8.31 -1.97
CA VAL A 89 -6.70 -8.84 -2.84
C VAL A 89 -6.75 -10.36 -2.78
N GLU A 90 -5.60 -11.04 -2.95
CA GLU A 90 -5.51 -12.50 -2.87
C GLU A 90 -6.01 -13.03 -1.51
N GLU A 91 -5.67 -12.33 -0.41
CA GLU A 91 -6.10 -12.73 0.94
C GLU A 91 -7.60 -12.48 1.15
N LEU A 92 -8.11 -11.34 0.74
CA LEU A 92 -9.54 -10.99 0.82
C LEU A 92 -10.42 -11.98 0.04
N GLU A 93 -9.97 -12.42 -1.14
CA GLU A 93 -10.70 -13.38 -1.98
C GLU A 93 -10.89 -14.74 -1.28
N LYS A 94 -9.93 -15.22 -0.49
CA LYS A 94 -10.04 -16.46 0.32
C LYS A 94 -11.21 -16.39 1.31
N HIS A 95 -11.55 -15.17 1.75
CA HIS A 95 -12.64 -14.89 2.69
C HIS A 95 -13.94 -14.42 2.02
N GLY A 96 -13.99 -14.47 0.67
CA GLY A 96 -15.16 -14.08 -0.11
C GLY A 96 -15.39 -12.58 -0.20
N TYR A 97 -14.36 -11.76 0.07
CA TYR A 97 -14.38 -10.31 -0.08
C TYR A 97 -13.81 -9.88 -1.43
N ARG A 98 -14.20 -8.70 -1.87
CA ARG A 98 -13.61 -7.99 -3.01
C ARG A 98 -12.99 -6.69 -2.54
N ALA A 99 -12.03 -6.15 -3.30
CA ALA A 99 -11.39 -4.89 -2.99
C ALA A 99 -11.82 -3.78 -3.96
N ILE A 100 -11.87 -2.54 -3.43
CA ILE A 100 -11.86 -1.30 -4.19
C ILE A 100 -10.56 -0.58 -3.83
N VAL A 101 -9.73 -0.28 -4.84
CA VAL A 101 -8.43 0.36 -4.64
C VAL A 101 -8.53 1.84 -4.98
N MET A 102 -7.97 2.70 -4.13
CA MET A 102 -7.92 4.15 -4.33
C MET A 102 -6.54 4.69 -3.97
N GLY A 103 -6.01 5.62 -4.80
CA GLY A 103 -4.74 6.30 -4.59
C GLY A 103 -4.95 7.73 -4.09
N THR A 104 -4.14 8.18 -3.12
CA THR A 104 -4.22 9.52 -2.53
C THR A 104 -3.18 10.49 -3.07
N GLU A 105 -2.09 9.97 -3.68
CA GLU A 105 -0.93 10.74 -4.16
C GLU A 105 -0.36 11.67 -3.07
N GLU A 106 -0.24 11.15 -1.83
CA GLU A 106 0.22 11.87 -0.63
C GLU A 106 -0.56 13.19 -0.37
N ARG A 107 -1.81 13.27 -0.81
CA ARG A 107 -2.68 14.46 -0.69
C ARG A 107 -3.81 14.19 0.29
N PRO A 108 -3.88 14.92 1.41
CA PRO A 108 -4.89 14.71 2.44
C PRO A 108 -6.33 14.89 1.93
N GLU A 109 -6.54 15.81 0.98
CA GLU A 109 -7.86 16.04 0.39
C GLU A 109 -8.33 14.82 -0.43
N ARG A 110 -7.40 14.12 -1.08
CA ARG A 110 -7.71 12.87 -1.81
C ARG A 110 -7.96 11.71 -0.86
N GLU A 111 -7.25 11.65 0.27
CA GLU A 111 -7.50 10.65 1.31
C GLU A 111 -8.90 10.80 1.88
N GLU A 112 -9.30 12.04 2.24
CA GLU A 112 -10.64 12.32 2.73
C GLU A 112 -11.71 11.92 1.70
N GLN A 113 -11.53 12.28 0.43
CA GLN A 113 -12.44 11.91 -0.66
C GLN A 113 -12.50 10.39 -0.88
N ALA A 114 -11.39 9.68 -0.74
CA ALA A 114 -11.35 8.22 -0.84
C ALA A 114 -12.13 7.58 0.31
N VAL A 115 -11.97 8.08 1.53
CA VAL A 115 -12.74 7.65 2.71
C VAL A 115 -14.24 7.91 2.51
N ILE A 116 -14.63 9.11 2.10
CA ILE A 116 -16.04 9.44 1.79
C ILE A 116 -16.59 8.50 0.71
N SER A 117 -15.79 8.20 -0.32
CA SER A 117 -16.19 7.26 -1.38
C SER A 117 -16.41 5.84 -0.83
N ALA A 118 -15.53 5.37 0.07
CA ALA A 118 -15.67 4.07 0.72
C ALA A 118 -16.95 4.00 1.57
N LEU A 119 -17.22 5.02 2.39
CA LEU A 119 -18.43 5.15 3.19
C LEU A 119 -19.68 5.13 2.32
N ASN A 120 -19.74 5.94 1.27
CA ASN A 120 -20.87 6.01 0.34
C ASN A 120 -21.11 4.68 -0.43
N LYS A 121 -20.08 3.88 -0.63
CA LYS A 121 -20.21 2.54 -1.24
C LYS A 121 -20.57 1.46 -0.24
N ASN A 122 -20.73 1.81 1.04
CA ASN A 122 -21.02 0.89 2.14
C ASN A 122 -20.05 -0.30 2.17
N VAL A 123 -18.74 -0.01 2.08
CA VAL A 123 -17.72 -1.05 2.28
C VAL A 123 -17.79 -1.58 3.72
N ASP A 124 -17.37 -2.81 3.94
CA ASP A 124 -17.41 -3.43 5.27
C ASP A 124 -16.20 -3.01 6.13
N GLY A 125 -15.15 -2.47 5.52
CA GLY A 125 -13.95 -2.01 6.22
C GLY A 125 -12.93 -1.37 5.28
N VAL A 126 -11.88 -0.78 5.88
CA VAL A 126 -10.84 -0.01 5.16
C VAL A 126 -9.45 -0.46 5.60
N LEU A 127 -8.59 -0.80 4.64
CA LEU A 127 -7.13 -0.85 4.80
C LEU A 127 -6.56 0.49 4.33
N LEU A 128 -5.87 1.20 5.21
CA LEU A 128 -5.41 2.57 4.95
C LEU A 128 -3.90 2.69 5.16
N CYS A 129 -3.16 3.08 4.12
CA CYS A 129 -1.83 3.66 4.26
C CYS A 129 -2.00 5.19 4.32
N PRO A 130 -1.96 5.83 5.51
CA PRO A 130 -2.36 7.23 5.66
C PRO A 130 -1.30 8.18 5.10
N THR A 131 -1.75 9.34 4.60
CA THR A 131 -0.87 10.44 4.17
C THR A 131 -0.16 11.11 5.35
N GLN A 132 -0.75 11.04 6.54
CA GLN A 132 -0.28 11.61 7.80
C GLN A 132 -0.14 13.15 7.84
N LYS A 133 -0.65 13.85 6.83
CA LYS A 133 -0.74 15.32 6.81
C LYS A 133 -2.00 15.86 7.50
N SER A 134 -3.02 15.05 7.63
CA SER A 134 -4.29 15.34 8.29
C SER A 134 -4.84 14.07 8.97
N MET A 135 -5.69 14.26 9.96
CA MET A 135 -6.47 13.22 10.63
C MET A 135 -7.92 13.17 10.15
N ASP A 136 -8.32 13.99 9.17
CA ASP A 136 -9.74 14.18 8.83
C ASP A 136 -10.35 12.91 8.24
N GLY A 137 -9.64 12.21 7.36
CA GLY A 137 -10.07 10.90 6.85
C GLY A 137 -10.28 9.87 7.95
N ILE A 138 -9.36 9.81 8.92
CA ILE A 138 -9.45 8.88 10.05
C ILE A 138 -10.62 9.24 10.97
N ARG A 139 -10.81 10.52 11.28
CA ARG A 139 -11.95 10.98 12.08
C ARG A 139 -13.28 10.60 11.43
N LEU A 140 -13.39 10.71 10.10
CA LEU A 140 -14.57 10.28 9.36
C LEU A 140 -14.82 8.78 9.52
N LEU A 141 -13.79 7.93 9.45
CA LEU A 141 -13.92 6.49 9.69
C LEU A 141 -14.42 6.21 11.10
N GLN A 142 -13.81 6.83 12.12
CA GLN A 142 -14.21 6.67 13.52
C GLN A 142 -15.64 7.14 13.78
N GLN A 143 -16.03 8.32 13.30
CA GLN A 143 -17.36 8.89 13.48
C GLN A 143 -18.47 8.03 12.85
N ASN A 144 -18.15 7.30 11.79
CA ASN A 144 -19.08 6.39 11.12
C ASN A 144 -19.01 4.94 11.64
N GLY A 145 -18.21 4.65 12.66
CA GLY A 145 -18.00 3.30 13.18
C GLY A 145 -17.45 2.34 12.12
N MET A 146 -16.71 2.85 11.13
CA MET A 146 -16.14 2.07 10.04
C MET A 146 -14.90 1.31 10.53
N PRO A 147 -14.87 -0.02 10.50
CA PRO A 147 -13.68 -0.79 10.80
C PRO A 147 -12.53 -0.42 9.87
N PHE A 148 -11.35 -0.12 10.42
CA PHE A 148 -10.16 0.16 9.62
C PHE A 148 -8.88 -0.33 10.30
N VAL A 149 -7.86 -0.59 9.50
CA VAL A 149 -6.50 -0.94 9.93
C VAL A 149 -5.52 -0.06 9.17
N LEU A 150 -4.57 0.54 9.90
CA LEU A 150 -3.46 1.28 9.31
C LEU A 150 -2.38 0.31 8.85
N MET A 151 -1.89 0.48 7.62
CA MET A 151 -0.91 -0.39 6.99
C MET A 151 0.35 0.38 6.60
N GLY A 152 1.51 -0.07 7.06
CA GLY A 152 2.81 0.49 6.72
C GLY A 152 3.14 1.83 7.38
N ARG A 153 2.18 2.54 7.93
CA ARG A 153 2.35 3.81 8.66
C ARG A 153 1.38 3.89 9.84
N ARG A 154 1.76 4.64 10.87
CA ARG A 154 0.95 4.81 12.10
C ARG A 154 1.04 6.23 12.61
N PHE A 155 0.05 6.63 13.39
CA PHE A 155 0.11 7.85 14.20
C PHE A 155 0.48 7.48 15.63
N GLU A 156 1.32 8.29 16.28
CA GLU A 156 1.76 8.06 17.66
C GLU A 156 0.62 8.25 18.67
N ASP A 157 -0.22 9.26 18.42
CA ASP A 157 -1.33 9.64 19.32
C ASP A 157 -2.68 9.05 18.93
N LEU A 158 -2.71 8.06 18.04
CA LEU A 158 -3.93 7.41 17.59
C LEU A 158 -4.00 5.97 18.09
N ASP A 159 -4.96 5.70 18.96
CA ASP A 159 -5.30 4.34 19.39
C ASP A 159 -6.16 3.64 18.32
N ALA A 160 -5.49 3.02 17.35
CA ALA A 160 -6.10 2.31 16.23
C ALA A 160 -5.28 1.07 15.86
N ASP A 161 -5.94 0.09 15.23
CA ASP A 161 -5.25 -1.08 14.69
C ASP A 161 -4.20 -0.68 13.66
N TYR A 162 -2.98 -1.20 13.81
CA TYR A 162 -1.96 -1.03 12.79
C TYR A 162 -1.05 -2.26 12.61
N VAL A 163 -0.55 -2.39 11.38
CA VAL A 163 0.52 -3.34 11.04
C VAL A 163 1.59 -2.58 10.28
N VAL A 164 2.78 -2.45 10.89
CA VAL A 164 3.90 -1.67 10.35
C VAL A 164 5.21 -2.47 10.40
N CYS A 165 6.22 -1.98 9.70
CA CYS A 165 7.59 -2.45 9.80
C CYS A 165 8.30 -1.76 10.98
N ASP A 166 9.33 -2.39 11.54
CA ASP A 166 10.31 -1.73 12.40
C ASP A 166 11.24 -0.87 11.51
N ASP A 167 10.74 0.31 11.16
CA ASP A 167 11.42 1.25 10.27
C ASP A 167 12.67 1.84 10.92
N GLU A 168 12.69 2.02 12.25
CA GLU A 168 13.89 2.50 12.96
C GLU A 168 15.01 1.47 12.91
N LYS A 169 14.71 0.21 13.17
CA LYS A 169 15.69 -0.87 13.03
C LYS A 169 16.18 -0.97 11.57
N GLY A 170 15.28 -0.86 10.61
CA GLY A 170 15.64 -0.89 9.19
C GLY A 170 16.60 0.23 8.80
N GLY A 171 16.33 1.47 9.23
CA GLY A 171 17.23 2.60 9.04
C GLY A 171 18.59 2.38 9.70
N TYR A 172 18.60 1.86 10.93
CA TYR A 172 19.84 1.50 11.64
C TYR A 172 20.68 0.49 10.85
N LEU A 173 20.07 -0.57 10.33
CA LEU A 173 20.77 -1.60 9.53
C LEU A 173 21.43 -1.03 8.28
N ALA A 174 20.77 -0.10 7.59
CA ALA A 174 21.33 0.58 6.41
C ALA A 174 22.53 1.46 6.80
N GLY A 175 22.42 2.24 7.88
CA GLY A 175 23.50 3.10 8.38
C GLY A 175 24.71 2.32 8.86
N ASP A 176 24.49 1.29 9.68
CA ASP A 176 25.52 0.40 10.20
C ASP A 176 26.29 -0.28 9.06
N TYR A 177 25.57 -0.73 8.03
CA TYR A 177 26.20 -1.36 6.86
C TYR A 177 27.08 -0.40 6.10
N LEU A 178 26.61 0.80 5.76
CA LEU A 178 27.40 1.79 5.03
C LEU A 178 28.60 2.29 5.85
N ALA A 179 28.45 2.48 7.15
CA ALA A 179 29.54 2.87 8.05
C ALA A 179 30.64 1.76 8.13
N LYS A 180 30.23 0.48 8.19
CA LYS A 180 31.14 -0.68 8.16
C LYS A 180 31.89 -0.81 6.84
N LEU A 181 31.29 -0.44 5.71
CA LEU A 181 31.97 -0.37 4.43
C LEU A 181 33.03 0.77 4.37
N GLY A 182 33.01 1.69 5.31
CA GLY A 182 33.96 2.80 5.38
C GLY A 182 33.44 4.13 4.87
N HIS A 183 32.17 4.22 4.49
CA HIS A 183 31.58 5.50 4.06
C HIS A 183 31.51 6.49 5.23
N ARG A 184 31.83 7.75 4.97
CA ARG A 184 31.87 8.84 5.96
C ARG A 184 30.99 10.02 5.56
N ARG A 185 30.84 10.28 4.27
CA ARG A 185 29.94 11.29 3.72
C ARG A 185 28.85 10.59 2.93
N ILE A 186 27.65 10.60 3.47
CA ILE A 186 26.50 9.85 2.93
C ILE A 186 25.34 10.82 2.72
N LEU A 187 24.83 10.85 1.49
CA LEU A 187 23.60 11.53 1.16
C LEU A 187 22.42 10.69 1.63
N VAL A 188 21.50 11.29 2.38
CA VAL A 188 20.23 10.64 2.78
C VAL A 188 19.09 11.31 2.02
N ILE A 189 18.38 10.55 1.20
CA ILE A 189 17.17 11.03 0.54
C ILE A 189 15.97 10.45 1.29
N THR A 190 15.25 11.31 2.00
CA THR A 190 14.13 10.96 2.86
C THR A 190 12.81 11.46 2.28
N ALA A 191 11.68 10.94 2.76
CA ALA A 191 10.36 11.49 2.48
C ALA A 191 10.00 12.60 3.49
N GLY A 192 8.79 13.13 3.39
CA GLY A 192 8.35 14.21 4.29
C GLY A 192 8.42 13.81 5.78
N PRO A 193 8.79 14.75 6.68
CA PRO A 193 8.97 14.46 8.11
C PRO A 193 7.65 14.14 8.84
N TYR A 194 6.52 14.41 8.22
CA TYR A 194 5.19 14.02 8.74
C TYR A 194 4.93 12.51 8.58
N ILE A 195 5.68 11.80 7.73
CA ILE A 195 5.56 10.36 7.52
C ILE A 195 6.31 9.62 8.62
N SER A 196 5.63 8.77 9.40
CA SER A 196 6.21 8.01 10.51
C SER A 196 7.39 7.16 10.08
N SER A 197 7.25 6.36 9.03
CA SER A 197 8.32 5.53 8.49
C SER A 197 9.54 6.35 8.05
N SER A 198 9.35 7.57 7.54
CA SER A 198 10.44 8.46 7.16
C SER A 198 11.25 8.95 8.37
N ARG A 199 10.55 9.37 9.42
CA ARG A 199 11.20 9.79 10.68
C ARG A 199 11.95 8.63 11.33
N GLU A 200 11.32 7.47 11.40
CA GLU A 200 11.88 6.28 12.04
C GLU A 200 13.11 5.76 11.28
N ARG A 201 13.06 5.66 9.93
CA ARG A 201 14.21 5.28 9.10
C ARG A 201 15.38 6.25 9.28
N LEU A 202 15.12 7.56 9.25
CA LEU A 202 16.16 8.57 9.46
C LEU A 202 16.72 8.53 10.89
N SER A 203 15.89 8.31 11.91
CA SER A 203 16.31 8.17 13.31
C SER A 203 17.26 7.00 13.49
N GLY A 204 16.87 5.81 13.02
CA GLY A 204 17.72 4.62 13.08
C GLY A 204 19.02 4.78 12.32
N PHE A 205 18.98 5.33 11.10
CA PHE A 205 20.16 5.60 10.31
C PHE A 205 21.13 6.55 11.02
N ARG A 206 20.61 7.65 11.55
CA ARG A 206 21.42 8.62 12.32
C ARG A 206 22.09 7.97 13.52
N ARG A 207 21.36 7.21 14.33
CA ARG A 207 21.89 6.48 15.47
C ARG A 207 23.04 5.55 15.07
N ALA A 208 22.89 4.78 14.02
CA ALA A 208 23.97 3.91 13.54
C ALA A 208 25.22 4.70 13.13
N MET A 209 25.06 5.79 12.41
CA MET A 209 26.17 6.64 12.00
C MET A 209 26.89 7.28 13.19
N GLU A 210 26.16 7.75 14.19
CA GLU A 210 26.72 8.31 15.43
C GLU A 210 27.51 7.26 16.22
N GLU A 211 27.00 6.02 16.35
CA GLU A 211 27.69 4.91 17.01
C GLU A 211 29.05 4.56 16.31
N HIS A 212 29.12 4.76 14.98
CA HIS A 212 30.37 4.61 14.23
C HIS A 212 31.25 5.88 14.22
N GLY A 213 30.90 6.92 14.95
CA GLY A 213 31.65 8.18 15.00
C GLY A 213 31.59 8.99 13.71
N VAL A 214 30.55 8.83 12.92
CA VAL A 214 30.30 9.49 11.62
C VAL A 214 28.97 10.23 11.68
N PRO A 215 28.90 11.40 12.35
CA PRO A 215 27.65 12.15 12.42
C PRO A 215 27.23 12.61 11.03
N LEU A 216 25.90 12.56 10.77
CA LEU A 216 25.35 13.00 9.50
C LEU A 216 25.48 14.52 9.34
N ASP A 217 25.94 14.94 8.17
CA ASP A 217 25.89 16.34 7.76
C ASP A 217 24.42 16.72 7.42
N PRO A 218 23.83 17.68 8.10
CA PRO A 218 22.47 18.12 7.80
C PRO A 218 22.28 18.58 6.34
N ALA A 219 23.32 19.11 5.70
CA ALA A 219 23.29 19.52 4.30
C ALA A 219 23.15 18.33 3.32
N LEU A 220 23.47 17.12 3.77
CA LEU A 220 23.32 15.88 3.01
C LEU A 220 22.05 15.12 3.35
N ILE A 221 21.09 15.74 4.05
CA ILE A 221 19.77 15.17 4.29
C ILE A 221 18.76 15.90 3.44
N LEU A 222 18.33 15.27 2.35
CA LEU A 222 17.41 15.88 1.40
C LEU A 222 16.03 15.23 1.47
N GLN A 223 15.00 16.07 1.32
CA GLN A 223 13.64 15.60 1.29
C GLN A 223 13.10 15.52 -0.15
N SER A 224 12.70 14.34 -0.57
CA SER A 224 11.97 14.11 -1.81
C SER A 224 10.45 14.11 -1.54
N ASN A 225 9.67 14.60 -2.51
CA ASN A 225 8.21 14.48 -2.46
C ASN A 225 7.71 13.04 -2.76
N ALA A 226 8.62 12.07 -2.82
CA ALA A 226 8.35 10.67 -3.18
C ALA A 226 7.70 10.50 -4.57
N SER A 227 7.81 11.51 -5.45
CA SER A 227 7.39 11.41 -6.84
C SER A 227 8.55 10.97 -7.75
N ALA A 228 8.25 10.20 -8.79
CA ALA A 228 9.22 9.59 -9.69
C ALA A 228 10.25 10.56 -10.30
N HIS A 229 9.91 11.82 -10.49
CA HIS A 229 10.80 12.79 -11.16
C HIS A 229 11.54 13.74 -10.21
N ASP A 230 11.15 13.76 -8.94
CA ASP A 230 11.71 14.73 -7.99
C ASP A 230 13.14 14.32 -7.58
N SER A 231 13.35 13.06 -7.32
CA SER A 231 14.66 12.51 -6.94
C SER A 231 15.69 12.63 -8.06
N ASN A 232 15.30 12.42 -9.32
CA ASN A 232 16.14 12.62 -10.48
C ASN A 232 16.64 14.07 -10.57
N ARG A 233 15.73 15.04 -10.48
CA ARG A 233 16.08 16.47 -10.54
C ARG A 233 16.99 16.87 -9.37
N MET A 234 16.73 16.41 -8.17
CA MET A 234 17.57 16.64 -6.99
C MET A 234 19.00 16.16 -7.20
N ILE A 235 19.18 14.98 -7.75
CA ILE A 235 20.53 14.45 -8.07
C ILE A 235 21.16 15.27 -9.18
N ASP A 236 20.43 15.63 -10.24
CA ASP A 236 20.96 16.46 -11.32
C ASP A 236 21.48 17.82 -10.79
N GLU A 237 20.75 18.45 -9.86
CA GLU A 237 21.16 19.71 -9.21
C GLU A 237 22.40 19.54 -8.32
N LEU A 238 22.45 18.47 -7.50
CA LEU A 238 23.59 18.18 -6.62
C LEU A 238 24.88 17.89 -7.38
N LEU A 239 24.79 17.15 -8.47
CA LEU A 239 25.96 16.75 -9.25
C LEU A 239 26.58 17.87 -10.09
N GLN A 240 25.89 19.01 -10.27
CA GLN A 240 26.45 20.19 -10.92
C GLN A 240 27.69 20.75 -10.17
N SER A 241 27.73 20.59 -8.84
CA SER A 241 28.85 21.02 -8.00
C SER A 241 29.92 19.93 -7.78
N GLY A 242 29.72 18.74 -8.35
CA GLY A 242 30.49 17.53 -8.06
C GLY A 242 29.99 16.83 -6.78
N PRO A 243 30.01 15.49 -6.76
CA PRO A 243 29.52 14.76 -5.59
C PRO A 243 30.50 14.89 -4.41
N ASP A 244 30.02 15.41 -3.29
CA ASP A 244 30.74 15.45 -2.01
C ASP A 244 30.23 14.36 -1.06
N PHE A 245 29.89 13.19 -1.61
CA PHE A 245 29.45 12.01 -0.88
C PHE A 245 29.86 10.76 -1.65
N THR A 246 30.00 9.65 -0.92
CA THR A 246 30.43 8.36 -1.50
C THR A 246 29.33 7.30 -1.45
N ALA A 247 28.25 7.56 -0.76
CA ALA A 247 27.08 6.69 -0.70
C ALA A 247 25.79 7.47 -0.59
N ILE A 248 24.69 6.80 -0.95
CA ILE A 248 23.34 7.32 -0.83
C ILE A 248 22.48 6.29 -0.09
N PHE A 249 21.76 6.73 0.95
CA PHE A 249 20.65 5.99 1.51
C PHE A 249 19.34 6.60 1.01
N ALA A 250 18.59 5.84 0.24
CA ALA A 250 17.30 6.26 -0.31
C ALA A 250 16.15 5.71 0.53
N PHE A 251 15.17 6.54 0.81
CA PHE A 251 13.97 6.21 1.60
C PHE A 251 13.25 4.95 1.12
N SER A 252 13.27 4.67 -0.19
CA SER A 252 12.64 3.50 -0.80
C SER A 252 13.42 2.99 -2.00
N ASP A 253 13.19 1.75 -2.40
CA ASP A 253 13.75 1.18 -3.62
C ASP A 253 13.34 1.97 -4.87
N TYR A 254 12.12 2.49 -4.87
CA TYR A 254 11.62 3.32 -5.96
C TYR A 254 12.47 4.59 -6.16
N ILE A 255 12.79 5.27 -5.05
CA ILE A 255 13.72 6.41 -5.08
C ILE A 255 15.14 5.97 -5.43
N ALA A 256 15.60 4.83 -4.89
CA ALA A 256 16.94 4.32 -5.18
C ALA A 256 17.17 4.09 -6.69
N TRP A 257 16.21 3.53 -7.41
CA TRP A 257 16.32 3.34 -8.86
C TRP A 257 16.32 4.66 -9.64
N GLU A 258 15.53 5.63 -9.23
CA GLU A 258 15.56 6.99 -9.80
C GLU A 258 16.94 7.64 -9.63
N VAL A 259 17.53 7.50 -8.44
CA VAL A 259 18.88 7.95 -8.11
C VAL A 259 19.92 7.25 -8.97
N ILE A 260 19.86 5.92 -9.07
CA ILE A 260 20.80 5.13 -9.90
C ILE A 260 20.71 5.55 -11.37
N TYR A 261 19.49 5.76 -11.86
CA TYR A 261 19.27 6.26 -13.22
C TYR A 261 19.92 7.64 -13.43
N ALA A 262 19.75 8.58 -12.49
CA ALA A 262 20.36 9.89 -12.56
C ALA A 262 21.89 9.84 -12.50
N LEU A 263 22.46 9.06 -11.58
CA LEU A 263 23.93 8.84 -11.48
C LEU A 263 24.50 8.31 -12.79
N ASN A 264 23.88 7.30 -13.39
CA ASN A 264 24.32 6.73 -14.66
C ASN A 264 24.29 7.75 -15.81
N ARG A 265 23.29 8.63 -15.85
CA ARG A 265 23.22 9.73 -16.84
C ARG A 265 24.41 10.70 -16.73
N HIS A 266 24.95 10.89 -15.52
CA HIS A 266 26.13 11.69 -15.25
C HIS A 266 27.45 10.92 -15.37
N GLY A 267 27.41 9.67 -15.86
CA GLY A 267 28.60 8.82 -16.03
C GLY A 267 29.16 8.21 -14.75
N LEU A 268 28.44 8.34 -13.63
CA LEU A 268 28.83 7.76 -12.34
C LEU A 268 28.34 6.32 -12.23
N GLN A 269 29.23 5.42 -11.84
CA GLN A 269 28.92 3.99 -11.71
C GLN A 269 28.47 3.63 -10.30
N VAL A 270 27.43 2.80 -10.20
CA VAL A 270 26.96 2.21 -8.94
C VAL A 270 27.36 0.71 -8.95
N PRO A 271 28.12 0.23 -7.95
CA PRO A 271 28.63 0.92 -6.74
C PRO A 271 30.02 1.59 -6.96
N GLY A 272 30.54 1.55 -8.19
CA GLY A 272 31.96 1.91 -8.47
C GLY A 272 32.35 3.31 -8.00
N ASP A 273 31.54 4.32 -8.19
CA ASP A 273 31.77 5.71 -7.75
C ASP A 273 30.93 6.06 -6.54
N ILE A 274 29.65 5.66 -6.54
CA ILE A 274 28.69 5.95 -5.48
C ILE A 274 27.96 4.65 -5.10
N SER A 275 27.96 4.30 -3.82
CA SER A 275 27.14 3.22 -3.29
C SER A 275 25.70 3.67 -3.10
N VAL A 276 24.72 2.80 -3.37
CA VAL A 276 23.28 3.09 -3.14
C VAL A 276 22.65 1.97 -2.34
N VAL A 277 21.97 2.34 -1.27
CA VAL A 277 21.16 1.45 -0.43
C VAL A 277 19.72 1.95 -0.43
N GLY A 278 18.77 1.06 -0.72
CA GLY A 278 17.33 1.33 -0.70
C GLY A 278 16.63 0.82 0.54
N PHE A 279 15.31 0.82 0.48
CA PHE A 279 14.40 0.24 1.46
C PHE A 279 13.18 -0.32 0.72
N ASP A 280 12.58 -1.43 1.14
CA ASP A 280 11.39 -2.14 0.71
C ASP A 280 11.65 -3.55 0.19
N ASP A 281 12.80 -3.82 -0.42
CA ASP A 281 13.13 -5.09 -1.10
C ASP A 281 12.05 -5.50 -2.13
N VAL A 282 11.71 -4.57 -3.02
CA VAL A 282 10.73 -4.81 -4.10
C VAL A 282 11.21 -5.91 -5.03
N GLN A 283 12.52 -6.07 -5.23
CA GLN A 283 13.12 -7.11 -6.07
C GLN A 283 12.88 -8.53 -5.58
N SER A 284 12.44 -8.73 -4.35
CA SER A 284 11.96 -10.05 -3.91
C SER A 284 10.71 -10.54 -4.67
N HIS A 285 10.03 -9.63 -5.39
CA HIS A 285 8.81 -9.91 -6.17
C HIS A 285 8.95 -9.54 -7.65
N MET A 286 9.91 -8.70 -8.01
CA MET A 286 10.08 -8.14 -9.35
C MET A 286 11.57 -8.09 -9.69
N CYS A 287 11.92 -8.30 -10.98
CA CYS A 287 13.32 -8.23 -11.42
C CYS A 287 13.60 -6.87 -12.06
N PHE A 288 14.37 -6.03 -11.39
CA PHE A 288 14.90 -4.77 -11.90
C PHE A 288 16.42 -4.75 -11.83
N PRO A 289 17.14 -4.34 -12.87
CA PRO A 289 18.56 -4.09 -12.81
C PRO A 289 18.87 -2.66 -12.28
N PRO A 290 19.96 -2.45 -11.54
CA PRO A 290 20.83 -3.47 -10.96
C PRO A 290 20.22 -4.15 -9.73
N PRO A 291 20.77 -5.30 -9.28
CA PRO A 291 20.36 -5.92 -8.02
C PRO A 291 20.66 -4.99 -6.84
N LEU A 292 19.63 -4.37 -6.28
CA LEU A 292 19.70 -3.31 -5.27
C LEU A 292 19.95 -3.87 -3.88
N THR A 293 20.99 -3.41 -3.19
CA THR A 293 21.16 -3.58 -1.74
C THR A 293 20.10 -2.74 -1.03
N THR A 294 19.31 -3.37 -0.17
CA THR A 294 18.13 -2.75 0.40
C THR A 294 17.77 -3.34 1.75
N VAL A 295 16.94 -2.67 2.51
CA VAL A 295 16.30 -3.22 3.72
C VAL A 295 14.99 -3.90 3.33
N HIS A 296 14.82 -5.14 3.76
CA HIS A 296 13.60 -5.90 3.52
C HIS A 296 12.43 -5.36 4.37
N PHE A 297 11.39 -4.90 3.69
CA PHE A 297 10.09 -4.59 4.25
C PHE A 297 9.19 -5.84 4.13
N PRO A 298 8.64 -6.38 5.23
CA PRO A 298 7.93 -7.66 5.22
C PRO A 298 6.52 -7.55 4.62
N LYS A 299 6.42 -7.04 3.39
CA LYS A 299 5.19 -6.66 2.69
C LYS A 299 4.13 -7.77 2.66
N ARG A 300 4.54 -9.03 2.48
CA ARG A 300 3.60 -10.16 2.50
C ARG A 300 2.95 -10.31 3.88
N THR A 301 3.76 -10.29 4.93
CA THR A 301 3.26 -10.45 6.31
C THR A 301 2.43 -9.25 6.73
N ILE A 302 2.87 -8.02 6.40
CA ILE A 302 2.10 -6.79 6.68
C ILE A 302 0.73 -6.89 6.01
N SER A 303 0.67 -7.14 4.70
CA SER A 303 -0.59 -7.20 3.96
C SER A 303 -1.52 -8.29 4.48
N THR A 304 -1.01 -9.52 4.70
CA THR A 304 -1.83 -10.63 5.20
C THR A 304 -2.36 -10.33 6.61
N LYS A 305 -1.49 -9.86 7.52
CA LYS A 305 -1.89 -9.52 8.90
C LYS A 305 -2.87 -8.35 8.96
N SER A 306 -2.72 -7.36 8.09
CA SER A 306 -3.69 -6.25 8.00
C SER A 306 -5.07 -6.73 7.57
N VAL A 307 -5.15 -7.63 6.59
CA VAL A 307 -6.43 -8.23 6.18
C VAL A 307 -7.03 -9.08 7.29
N GLU A 308 -6.25 -9.98 7.91
CA GLU A 308 -6.72 -10.83 9.01
C GLU A 308 -7.29 -9.99 10.15
N LEU A 309 -6.54 -8.97 10.58
CA LEU A 309 -6.92 -8.06 11.65
C LEU A 309 -8.20 -7.28 11.31
N LEU A 310 -8.31 -6.73 10.10
CA LEU A 310 -9.52 -6.04 9.66
C LEU A 310 -10.74 -6.96 9.64
N LEU A 311 -10.61 -8.19 9.12
CA LEU A 311 -11.70 -9.15 9.09
C LEU A 311 -12.10 -9.62 10.50
N GLU A 312 -11.16 -9.68 11.44
CA GLU A 312 -11.46 -9.93 12.84
C GLU A 312 -12.23 -8.78 13.47
N ARG A 313 -11.81 -7.54 13.22
CA ARG A 313 -12.50 -6.32 13.67
C ARG A 313 -13.93 -6.24 13.15
N ILE A 314 -14.16 -6.55 11.87
CA ILE A 314 -15.50 -6.60 11.27
C ILE A 314 -16.40 -7.64 11.95
N ARG A 315 -15.84 -8.77 12.39
CA ARG A 315 -16.62 -9.86 13.02
C ARG A 315 -16.93 -9.63 14.48
N ARG A 316 -15.99 -9.07 15.24
CA ARG A 316 -16.05 -8.98 16.70
C ARG A 316 -16.50 -7.62 17.23
N GLY A 317 -16.41 -6.54 16.40
CA GLY A 317 -16.72 -5.18 16.83
C GLY A 317 -15.57 -4.53 17.63
N ASP A 318 -15.94 -3.65 18.55
CA ASP A 318 -14.97 -2.87 19.35
C ASP A 318 -14.25 -3.76 20.38
N GLU A 319 -12.96 -3.97 20.13
CA GLU A 319 -11.99 -4.54 21.05
C GLU A 319 -10.82 -3.56 21.18
N ASN A 320 -9.92 -3.80 22.13
CA ASN A 320 -8.69 -2.99 22.24
C ASN A 320 -7.89 -3.07 20.94
N PRO A 321 -7.34 -1.95 20.47
CA PRO A 321 -6.52 -1.93 19.27
C PRO A 321 -5.33 -2.88 19.33
N THR A 322 -5.01 -3.47 18.21
CA THR A 322 -3.88 -4.39 18.02
C THR A 322 -2.76 -3.68 17.28
N HIS A 323 -1.58 -3.68 17.86
CA HIS A 323 -0.39 -3.02 17.35
C HIS A 323 0.65 -4.07 16.94
N LEU A 324 0.88 -4.22 15.63
CA LEU A 324 1.88 -5.16 15.11
C LEU A 324 3.03 -4.40 14.47
N VAL A 325 4.23 -4.60 15.03
CA VAL A 325 5.50 -4.11 14.48
C VAL A 325 6.30 -5.31 14.01
N LEU A 326 6.58 -5.40 12.73
CA LEU A 326 7.23 -6.54 12.09
C LEU A 326 8.70 -6.24 11.80
N ASP A 327 9.53 -7.25 12.01
CA ASP A 327 10.97 -7.12 11.90
C ASP A 327 11.45 -6.89 10.45
N SER A 328 12.58 -6.19 10.32
CA SER A 328 13.28 -5.91 9.07
C SER A 328 14.70 -6.49 9.09
N HIS A 329 15.27 -6.73 7.92
CA HIS A 329 16.66 -7.17 7.77
C HIS A 329 17.28 -6.58 6.50
N LEU A 330 18.61 -6.45 6.48
CA LEU A 330 19.34 -5.98 5.32
C LEU A 330 19.51 -7.11 4.31
N VAL A 331 19.28 -6.80 3.03
CA VAL A 331 19.53 -7.68 1.88
C VAL A 331 20.65 -7.09 1.05
N VAL A 332 21.85 -7.63 1.20
CA VAL A 332 23.03 -7.17 0.46
C VAL A 332 23.01 -7.74 -0.96
N ARG A 333 23.18 -6.86 -1.94
CA ARG A 333 23.29 -7.20 -3.37
C ARG A 333 24.47 -6.44 -4.00
N GLU A 334 24.28 -5.80 -5.16
CA GLU A 334 25.39 -5.32 -6.00
C GLU A 334 25.62 -3.80 -5.95
N THR A 335 24.74 -3.02 -5.33
CA THR A 335 24.76 -1.55 -5.41
C THR A 335 25.55 -0.85 -4.30
N ALA A 336 26.21 -1.58 -3.41
CA ALA A 336 27.02 -0.98 -2.34
C ALA A 336 28.35 -1.74 -2.19
N ALA A 337 29.45 -0.98 -2.10
CA ALA A 337 30.82 -1.46 -1.95
C ALA A 337 31.63 -0.43 -1.14
N PRO A 338 32.82 -0.77 -0.62
CA PRO A 338 33.69 0.21 0.02
C PRO A 338 33.98 1.42 -0.89
N PRO A 339 34.08 2.63 -0.32
CA PRO A 339 34.40 3.82 -1.12
C PRO A 339 35.76 3.68 -1.80
N ARG A 340 35.91 4.25 -2.99
CA ARG A 340 37.24 4.39 -3.64
C ARG A 340 38.16 5.21 -2.75
N ALA A 341 39.41 4.79 -2.65
CA ALA A 341 40.46 5.49 -1.91
C ALA A 341 40.80 6.85 -2.53
#